data_4bb4f9084f4acc9f96a395a5f01bb5a1
#
_entry.id   4bb4f9084f4acc9f96a395a5f01bb5a1
#
_cell.length_a   1.000
_cell.length_b   1.000
_cell.length_c   1.000
_cell.angle_alpha   90.00
_cell.angle_beta   90.00
_cell.angle_gamma   90.00
#
_symmetry.space_group_name_H-M   'P 1'
#
loop_
_entity.id
_entity.type
_entity.pdbx_description
1 polymer ?
#
loop_
_entity_poly.entity_id
_entity_poly.type
_entity_poly.pdbx_seq_one_letter_code
_entity_poly.pdbx_strand_id
1 'polypeptide(L)'
;MRYIPRIRAQIFIEAQSNSARAVKNSLEIMARDISREKSFEVSDISLEDPIELGDDMYSSALELTASFPDLRTMVEFCLKYGPTHVEVLEPMWLELEKIGILSTLEICLNWIRKISSQKGKKLILYLNNEYKRHKESDEVVEEVPPILSEEEELRVQLVYPMSEFENEEQGVNLIEKIVRSHGMVITKKKSSITKEKGKKVLLVAIEGIFDDFSKFFELVMRSLPIGVRIVNPSKIKLGIGDLQSIINELCNTIHEIFSTD
;
A
#
# COMPACT_ATOMS: atom_id res chain seq x y z
N MET A 1 -26.71 18.40 -0.03
CA MET A 1 -25.68 17.55 -0.60
C MET A 1 -24.36 17.94 0.06
N ARG A 2 -23.70 17.02 0.78
CA ARG A 2 -22.33 17.29 1.28
C ARG A 2 -21.40 17.25 0.07
N TYR A 3 -20.66 18.31 -0.14
CA TYR A 3 -19.58 18.34 -1.13
C TYR A 3 -18.48 17.39 -0.64
N ILE A 4 -18.28 16.26 -1.31
CA ILE A 4 -17.13 15.38 -1.07
C ILE A 4 -16.04 15.90 -2.01
N PRO A 5 -14.92 16.42 -1.46
CA PRO A 5 -13.84 16.92 -2.30
C PRO A 5 -13.28 15.77 -3.14
N ARG A 6 -13.12 16.02 -4.44
CA ARG A 6 -12.44 15.08 -5.35
C ARG A 6 -10.94 15.12 -5.13
N ILE A 7 -10.28 14.01 -5.33
CA ILE A 7 -8.82 13.95 -5.31
C ILE A 7 -8.33 14.25 -6.73
N ARG A 8 -7.61 15.35 -6.89
CA ARG A 8 -6.96 15.72 -8.14
C ARG A 8 -5.48 15.40 -8.07
N ALA A 9 -4.96 14.73 -9.09
CA ALA A 9 -3.56 14.32 -9.12
C ALA A 9 -2.97 14.47 -10.52
N GLN A 10 -1.68 14.75 -10.57
CA GLN A 10 -0.81 14.63 -11.74
C GLN A 10 -0.14 13.26 -11.67
N ILE A 11 -0.14 12.56 -12.78
CA ILE A 11 0.22 11.12 -12.83
C ILE A 11 1.17 10.90 -13.99
N PHE A 12 2.24 10.14 -13.73
CA PHE A 12 3.24 9.77 -14.72
C PHE A 12 3.30 8.25 -14.82
N ILE A 13 3.22 7.73 -16.04
CA ILE A 13 3.33 6.31 -16.35
C ILE A 13 4.43 6.12 -17.37
N GLU A 14 5.53 5.49 -16.97
CA GLU A 14 6.65 5.19 -17.86
C GLU A 14 6.56 3.77 -18.43
N ALA A 15 7.03 3.64 -19.65
CA ALA A 15 7.24 2.33 -20.27
C ALA A 15 8.64 2.28 -20.89
N GLN A 16 9.27 1.12 -20.79
CA GLN A 16 10.59 0.85 -21.36
C GLN A 16 10.57 -0.43 -22.19
N SER A 17 11.31 -0.43 -23.31
CA SER A 17 11.45 -1.60 -24.19
C SER A 17 12.67 -1.43 -25.10
N ASN A 18 13.08 -2.51 -25.75
CA ASN A 18 14.08 -2.50 -26.80
C ASN A 18 13.56 -1.97 -28.17
N SER A 19 12.37 -1.39 -28.21
CA SER A 19 11.75 -0.86 -29.42
C SER A 19 10.96 0.42 -29.12
N ALA A 20 11.40 1.54 -29.68
CA ALA A 20 10.70 2.83 -29.59
C ALA A 20 9.23 2.72 -30.02
N ARG A 21 8.95 1.97 -31.08
CA ARG A 21 7.58 1.75 -31.56
C ARG A 21 6.73 0.95 -30.56
N ALA A 22 7.32 -0.06 -29.90
CA ALA A 22 6.60 -0.85 -28.90
C ALA A 22 6.24 -0.01 -27.68
N VAL A 23 7.18 0.80 -27.17
CA VAL A 23 6.94 1.74 -26.08
C VAL A 23 5.80 2.69 -26.42
N LYS A 24 5.89 3.40 -27.57
CA LYS A 24 4.88 4.36 -28.01
C LYS A 24 3.50 3.71 -28.15
N ASN A 25 3.41 2.58 -28.84
CA ASN A 25 2.13 1.87 -29.04
C ASN A 25 1.50 1.42 -27.70
N SER A 26 2.31 0.94 -26.76
CA SER A 26 1.84 0.51 -25.44
C SER A 26 1.20 1.67 -24.68
N LEU A 27 1.88 2.82 -24.62
CA LEU A 27 1.36 4.01 -23.94
C LEU A 27 0.16 4.64 -24.67
N GLU A 28 0.12 4.61 -26.01
CA GLU A 28 -1.06 5.05 -26.77
C GLU A 28 -2.30 4.20 -26.52
N ILE A 29 -2.13 2.87 -26.35
CA ILE A 29 -3.23 1.97 -25.98
C ILE A 29 -3.69 2.33 -24.56
N MET A 30 -2.77 2.49 -23.64
CA MET A 30 -3.06 2.85 -22.25
C MET A 30 -3.77 4.20 -22.15
N ALA A 31 -3.31 5.23 -22.87
CA ALA A 31 -3.94 6.55 -22.93
C ALA A 31 -5.40 6.48 -23.42
N ARG A 32 -5.65 5.66 -24.46
CA ARG A 32 -7.02 5.43 -24.97
C ARG A 32 -7.90 4.70 -23.95
N ASP A 33 -7.35 3.73 -23.22
CA ASP A 33 -8.10 2.98 -22.21
C ASP A 33 -8.45 3.88 -21.04
N ILE A 34 -7.47 4.67 -20.55
CA ILE A 34 -7.66 5.67 -19.49
C ILE A 34 -8.74 6.69 -19.88
N SER A 35 -8.69 7.23 -21.12
CA SER A 35 -9.66 8.22 -21.60
C SER A 35 -11.09 7.68 -21.74
N ARG A 36 -11.29 6.37 -21.78
CA ARG A 36 -12.59 5.72 -21.85
C ARG A 36 -13.20 5.36 -20.49
N GLU A 37 -12.39 5.41 -19.45
CA GLU A 37 -12.88 5.15 -18.09
C GLU A 37 -13.92 6.19 -17.68
N LYS A 38 -14.93 5.70 -16.93
CA LYS A 38 -16.02 6.56 -16.43
C LYS A 38 -15.99 6.75 -14.92
N SER A 39 -15.10 6.04 -14.24
CA SER A 39 -14.96 6.07 -12.79
C SER A 39 -14.26 7.33 -12.26
N PHE A 40 -13.50 8.02 -13.12
CA PHE A 40 -12.79 9.28 -12.85
C PHE A 40 -12.81 10.19 -14.07
N GLU A 41 -12.37 11.43 -13.91
CA GLU A 41 -12.33 12.42 -14.99
C GLU A 41 -10.86 12.75 -15.32
N VAL A 42 -10.52 12.70 -16.61
CA VAL A 42 -9.22 13.13 -17.13
C VAL A 42 -9.37 14.54 -17.69
N SER A 43 -8.58 15.48 -17.18
CA SER A 43 -8.60 16.88 -17.66
C SER A 43 -7.51 17.19 -18.67
N ASP A 44 -6.39 16.46 -18.61
CA ASP A 44 -5.27 16.57 -19.52
C ASP A 44 -4.58 15.23 -19.68
N ILE A 45 -4.06 14.94 -20.87
CA ILE A 45 -3.30 13.73 -21.15
C ILE A 45 -2.33 14.01 -22.30
N SER A 46 -1.05 13.75 -22.08
CA SER A 46 0.01 13.93 -23.06
C SER A 46 0.93 12.71 -23.09
N LEU A 47 1.42 12.39 -24.28
CA LEU A 47 2.38 11.32 -24.52
C LEU A 47 3.66 11.92 -25.05
N GLU A 48 4.77 11.61 -24.38
CA GLU A 48 6.11 12.00 -24.83
C GLU A 48 6.60 11.10 -25.97
N ASP A 49 7.44 11.63 -26.85
CA ASP A 49 8.11 10.80 -27.84
C ASP A 49 9.20 9.93 -27.17
N PRO A 50 9.37 8.68 -27.64
CA PRO A 50 10.38 7.80 -27.08
C PRO A 50 11.79 8.35 -27.18
N ILE A 51 12.56 8.29 -26.09
CA ILE A 51 13.98 8.64 -26.01
C ILE A 51 14.80 7.35 -25.88
N GLU A 52 15.98 7.34 -26.48
CA GLU A 52 16.96 6.26 -26.36
C GLU A 52 17.78 6.42 -25.08
N LEU A 53 17.82 5.37 -24.25
CA LEU A 53 18.56 5.35 -22.98
C LEU A 53 19.97 4.76 -23.12
N GLY A 54 20.31 4.17 -24.27
CA GLY A 54 21.49 3.33 -24.51
C GLY A 54 21.18 1.84 -24.46
N ASP A 55 22.11 1.00 -24.90
CA ASP A 55 21.97 -0.48 -24.93
C ASP A 55 20.69 -0.98 -25.63
N ASP A 56 20.31 -0.32 -26.71
CA ASP A 56 19.08 -0.58 -27.49
C ASP A 56 17.78 -0.47 -26.66
N MET A 57 17.79 0.29 -25.56
CA MET A 57 16.63 0.54 -24.72
C MET A 57 16.02 1.91 -25.00
N TYR A 58 14.70 1.95 -25.06
CA TYR A 58 13.90 3.16 -25.25
C TYR A 58 12.94 3.35 -24.07
N SER A 59 12.74 4.62 -23.66
CA SER A 59 11.76 5.00 -22.66
C SER A 59 10.84 6.07 -23.21
N SER A 60 9.59 6.10 -22.74
CA SER A 60 8.63 7.16 -22.97
C SER A 60 7.71 7.26 -21.76
N ALA A 61 7.07 8.43 -21.59
CA ALA A 61 6.16 8.69 -20.49
C ALA A 61 4.80 9.16 -21.00
N LEU A 62 3.77 8.72 -20.30
CA LEU A 62 2.41 9.23 -20.38
C LEU A 62 2.16 10.10 -19.14
N GLU A 63 1.91 11.38 -19.36
CA GLU A 63 1.55 12.33 -18.32
C GLU A 63 0.05 12.62 -18.40
N LEU A 64 -0.63 12.64 -17.25
CA LEU A 64 -2.04 13.01 -17.20
C LEU A 64 -2.41 13.70 -15.88
N THR A 65 -3.43 14.55 -15.95
CA THR A 65 -4.11 15.11 -14.78
C THR A 65 -5.49 14.51 -14.67
N ALA A 66 -5.81 13.88 -13.53
CA ALA A 66 -7.10 13.24 -13.31
C ALA A 66 -7.73 13.67 -11.98
N SER A 67 -9.07 13.59 -11.93
CA SER A 67 -9.90 13.86 -10.75
C SER A 67 -10.68 12.61 -10.36
N PHE A 68 -10.42 12.09 -9.17
CA PHE A 68 -11.01 10.89 -8.62
C PHE A 68 -12.13 11.26 -7.62
N PRO A 69 -13.27 10.55 -7.63
CA PRO A 69 -14.36 10.82 -6.69
C PRO A 69 -14.00 10.48 -5.24
N ASP A 70 -13.08 9.55 -5.02
CA ASP A 70 -12.65 9.06 -3.71
C ASP A 70 -11.27 8.37 -3.77
N LEU A 71 -10.70 8.08 -2.59
CA LEU A 71 -9.40 7.42 -2.46
C LEU A 71 -9.41 6.00 -3.05
N ARG A 72 -10.51 5.28 -2.90
CA ARG A 72 -10.65 3.92 -3.43
C ARG A 72 -10.46 3.90 -4.94
N THR A 73 -11.16 4.78 -5.66
CA THR A 73 -11.06 4.87 -7.14
C THR A 73 -9.65 5.25 -7.58
N MET A 74 -8.97 6.14 -6.85
CA MET A 74 -7.58 6.50 -7.12
C MET A 74 -6.63 5.30 -6.91
N VAL A 75 -6.83 4.53 -5.83
CA VAL A 75 -6.08 3.30 -5.56
C VAL A 75 -6.32 2.25 -6.65
N GLU A 76 -7.57 2.03 -7.05
CA GLU A 76 -7.91 1.10 -8.16
C GLU A 76 -7.22 1.51 -9.47
N PHE A 77 -7.12 2.81 -9.76
CA PHE A 77 -6.34 3.33 -10.88
C PHE A 77 -4.86 2.96 -10.77
N CYS A 78 -4.23 3.23 -9.62
CA CYS A 78 -2.81 2.91 -9.40
C CYS A 78 -2.54 1.41 -9.54
N LEU A 79 -3.39 0.55 -8.99
CA LEU A 79 -3.28 -0.91 -9.09
C LEU A 79 -3.47 -1.42 -10.53
N LYS A 80 -4.26 -0.74 -11.34
CA LYS A 80 -4.55 -1.14 -12.73
C LYS A 80 -3.47 -0.69 -13.71
N TYR A 81 -2.99 0.54 -13.57
CA TYR A 81 -2.11 1.18 -14.56
C TYR A 81 -0.65 1.29 -14.12
N GLY A 82 -0.33 1.06 -12.83
CA GLY A 82 1.02 1.02 -12.29
C GLY A 82 1.81 2.32 -12.54
N PRO A 83 1.32 3.49 -12.12
CA PRO A 83 2.04 4.73 -12.35
C PRO A 83 3.41 4.72 -11.66
N THR A 84 4.42 5.31 -12.31
CA THR A 84 5.76 5.48 -11.75
C THR A 84 5.81 6.60 -10.73
N HIS A 85 4.98 7.63 -10.93
CA HIS A 85 4.86 8.76 -10.00
C HIS A 85 3.45 9.31 -10.01
N VAL A 86 3.00 9.75 -8.84
CA VAL A 86 1.71 10.42 -8.65
C VAL A 86 1.91 11.59 -7.71
N GLU A 87 1.53 12.80 -8.14
CA GLU A 87 1.52 13.98 -7.30
C GLU A 87 0.08 14.37 -6.98
N VAL A 88 -0.27 14.36 -5.69
CA VAL A 88 -1.60 14.76 -5.23
C VAL A 88 -1.67 16.28 -5.18
N LEU A 89 -2.55 16.89 -5.98
CA LEU A 89 -2.72 18.35 -6.09
C LEU A 89 -3.81 18.88 -5.16
N GLU A 90 -4.89 18.11 -4.99
CA GLU A 90 -6.06 18.47 -4.17
C GLU A 90 -6.72 17.18 -3.62
N PRO A 91 -7.42 17.27 -2.48
CA PRO A 91 -7.63 18.43 -1.61
C PRO A 91 -6.49 18.59 -0.59
N MET A 92 -6.42 19.75 0.08
CA MET A 92 -5.48 19.96 1.19
C MET A 92 -5.70 18.99 2.36
N TRP A 93 -6.92 18.50 2.52
CA TRP A 93 -7.30 17.47 3.49
C TRP A 93 -8.54 16.70 3.03
N LEU A 94 -8.64 15.44 3.43
CA LEU A 94 -9.74 14.54 3.13
C LEU A 94 -10.21 13.84 4.41
N GLU A 95 -11.50 13.90 4.70
CA GLU A 95 -12.10 13.15 5.81
C GLU A 95 -12.66 11.82 5.26
N LEU A 96 -12.19 10.72 5.80
CA LEU A 96 -12.60 9.38 5.41
C LEU A 96 -13.25 8.65 6.58
N GLU A 97 -14.37 8.00 6.33
CA GLU A 97 -14.94 7.05 7.28
C GLU A 97 -14.11 5.77 7.31
N LYS A 98 -13.97 5.16 8.49
CA LYS A 98 -13.17 3.93 8.66
C LYS A 98 -13.58 2.81 7.71
N ILE A 99 -14.85 2.73 7.32
CA ILE A 99 -15.34 1.70 6.38
C ILE A 99 -14.78 1.93 4.97
N GLY A 100 -14.65 3.19 4.54
CA GLY A 100 -14.03 3.56 3.25
C GLY A 100 -12.55 3.20 3.22
N ILE A 101 -11.84 3.45 4.31
CA ILE A 101 -10.43 3.09 4.46
C ILE A 101 -10.25 1.57 4.44
N LEU A 102 -11.04 0.83 5.23
CA LEU A 102 -10.96 -0.63 5.27
C LEU A 102 -11.25 -1.25 3.91
N SER A 103 -12.24 -0.72 3.16
CA SER A 103 -12.52 -1.21 1.81
C SER A 103 -11.37 -0.93 0.82
N THR A 104 -10.69 0.19 0.96
CA THR A 104 -9.50 0.53 0.15
C THR A 104 -8.33 -0.40 0.47
N LEU A 105 -8.04 -0.63 1.76
CA LEU A 105 -7.01 -1.59 2.19
C LEU A 105 -7.32 -3.01 1.70
N GLU A 106 -8.58 -3.44 1.75
CA GLU A 106 -9.00 -4.77 1.27
C GLU A 106 -8.68 -4.94 -0.22
N ILE A 107 -8.92 -3.93 -1.04
CA ILE A 107 -8.59 -3.97 -2.48
C ILE A 107 -7.09 -4.13 -2.67
N CYS A 108 -6.27 -3.33 -1.98
CA CYS A 108 -4.81 -3.43 -2.02
C CYS A 108 -4.34 -4.85 -1.63
N LEU A 109 -4.78 -5.34 -0.48
CA LEU A 109 -4.39 -6.65 0.03
C LEU A 109 -4.80 -7.79 -0.91
N ASN A 110 -6.02 -7.73 -1.46
CA ASN A 110 -6.50 -8.74 -2.39
C ASN A 110 -5.72 -8.72 -3.71
N TRP A 111 -5.40 -7.53 -4.21
CA TRP A 111 -4.59 -7.38 -5.42
C TRP A 111 -3.18 -7.95 -5.22
N ILE A 112 -2.49 -7.57 -4.12
CA ILE A 112 -1.14 -8.09 -3.80
C ILE A 112 -1.16 -9.60 -3.68
N ARG A 113 -2.12 -10.18 -2.95
CA ARG A 113 -2.26 -11.64 -2.80
C ARG A 113 -2.48 -12.34 -4.13
N LYS A 114 -3.31 -11.77 -5.00
CA LYS A 114 -3.58 -12.31 -6.34
C LYS A 114 -2.31 -12.35 -7.19
N ILE A 115 -1.59 -11.23 -7.30
CA ILE A 115 -0.35 -11.14 -8.10
C ILE A 115 0.73 -12.06 -7.52
N SER A 116 0.94 -12.06 -6.18
CA SER A 116 1.91 -12.94 -5.54
C SER A 116 1.62 -14.43 -5.79
N SER A 117 0.34 -14.83 -5.79
CA SER A 117 -0.05 -16.19 -6.10
C SER A 117 0.20 -16.56 -7.56
N GLN A 118 -0.01 -15.65 -8.51
CA GLN A 118 0.25 -15.85 -9.94
C GLN A 118 1.74 -15.98 -10.24
N LYS A 119 2.59 -15.21 -9.56
CA LYS A 119 4.06 -15.29 -9.69
C LYS A 119 4.67 -16.48 -8.93
N GLY A 120 3.87 -17.30 -8.27
CA GLY A 120 4.36 -18.42 -7.45
C GLY A 120 5.16 -17.99 -6.22
N LYS A 121 5.20 -16.69 -5.91
CA LYS A 121 5.89 -16.13 -4.75
C LYS A 121 5.01 -16.34 -3.51
N LYS A 122 5.52 -17.08 -2.53
CA LYS A 122 4.82 -17.20 -1.25
C LYS A 122 4.82 -15.84 -0.54
N LEU A 123 3.67 -15.41 -0.05
CA LEU A 123 3.49 -14.22 0.80
C LEU A 123 4.46 -14.12 2.00
N ILE A 124 5.01 -15.27 2.43
CA ILE A 124 6.06 -15.41 3.44
C ILE A 124 7.35 -14.61 3.08
N LEU A 125 7.58 -14.30 1.80
CA LEU A 125 8.79 -13.58 1.37
C LEU A 125 8.85 -12.14 1.91
N TYR A 126 7.73 -11.47 2.06
CA TYR A 126 7.70 -10.11 2.62
C TYR A 126 8.04 -10.11 4.11
N LEU A 127 7.45 -11.01 4.89
CA LEU A 127 7.80 -11.19 6.30
C LEU A 127 9.26 -11.63 6.48
N ASN A 128 9.77 -12.51 5.60
CA ASN A 128 11.16 -12.95 5.65
C ASN A 128 12.16 -11.88 5.21
N ASN A 129 11.82 -11.03 4.25
CA ASN A 129 12.69 -9.94 3.81
C ASN A 129 12.76 -8.83 4.89
N GLU A 130 11.66 -8.47 5.49
CA GLU A 130 11.62 -7.57 6.65
C GLU A 130 12.37 -8.19 7.84
N TYR A 131 12.21 -9.49 8.10
CA TYR A 131 12.99 -10.19 9.13
C TYR A 131 14.50 -10.13 8.88
N LYS A 132 14.96 -10.29 7.63
CA LYS A 132 16.38 -10.17 7.28
C LYS A 132 16.88 -8.75 7.47
N ARG A 133 16.13 -7.73 7.02
CA ARG A 133 16.48 -6.31 7.22
C ARG A 133 16.57 -5.94 8.70
N HIS A 134 15.63 -6.40 9.53
CA HIS A 134 15.60 -6.10 10.96
C HIS A 134 16.59 -6.93 11.80
N LYS A 135 17.08 -8.06 11.28
CA LYS A 135 18.13 -8.83 11.97
C LYS A 135 19.49 -8.12 11.94
N GLU A 136 19.68 -7.19 11.01
CA GLU A 136 20.90 -6.39 10.85
C GLU A 136 20.87 -5.07 11.63
N SER A 137 19.71 -4.64 12.16
CA SER A 137 19.56 -3.42 12.97
C SER A 137 19.10 -3.73 14.40
N ASP A 138 20.02 -3.71 15.36
CA ASP A 138 19.75 -4.03 16.77
C ASP A 138 19.34 -2.83 17.65
N GLU A 139 18.93 -1.70 17.08
CA GLU A 139 18.48 -0.55 17.87
C GLU A 139 16.96 -0.51 18.00
N VAL A 140 16.46 -0.93 19.17
CA VAL A 140 15.08 -0.67 19.60
C VAL A 140 15.07 0.67 20.31
N VAL A 141 14.57 1.70 19.66
CA VAL A 141 14.26 2.99 20.30
C VAL A 141 12.90 2.83 20.98
N GLU A 142 12.85 2.95 22.31
CA GLU A 142 11.60 3.10 23.06
C GLU A 142 11.07 4.52 22.81
N GLU A 143 10.18 4.67 21.82
CA GLU A 143 9.43 5.92 21.65
C GLU A 143 8.27 5.97 22.64
N VAL A 144 8.23 7.02 23.46
CA VAL A 144 7.08 7.35 24.30
C VAL A 144 6.02 7.95 23.38
N PRO A 145 4.82 7.37 23.30
CA PRO A 145 3.79 7.88 22.40
C PRO A 145 3.36 9.29 22.81
N PRO A 146 3.04 10.17 21.83
CA PRO A 146 2.47 11.48 22.12
C PRO A 146 1.13 11.31 22.87
N ILE A 147 0.87 12.21 23.82
CA ILE A 147 -0.39 12.22 24.58
C ILE A 147 -1.48 12.78 23.66
N LEU A 148 -2.07 11.92 22.86
CA LEU A 148 -3.28 12.22 22.08
C LEU A 148 -4.52 11.92 22.94
N SER A 149 -5.62 12.61 22.69
CA SER A 149 -6.90 12.25 23.31
C SER A 149 -7.33 10.86 22.81
N GLU A 150 -7.93 10.02 23.68
CA GLU A 150 -8.35 8.66 23.31
C GLU A 150 -9.27 8.62 22.06
N GLU A 151 -9.96 9.73 21.75
CA GLU A 151 -10.84 9.87 20.59
C GLU A 151 -10.10 10.11 19.27
N GLU A 152 -8.85 10.59 19.31
CA GLU A 152 -8.03 10.94 18.13
C GLU A 152 -6.99 9.86 17.81
N GLU A 153 -6.73 8.94 18.72
CA GLU A 153 -5.76 7.86 18.53
C GLU A 153 -6.20 6.89 17.43
N LEU A 154 -5.32 6.65 16.45
CA LEU A 154 -5.53 5.58 15.48
C LEU A 154 -5.27 4.22 16.14
N ARG A 155 -6.30 3.62 16.71
CA ARG A 155 -6.26 2.30 17.35
C ARG A 155 -6.72 1.23 16.37
N VAL A 156 -5.87 0.22 16.15
CA VAL A 156 -6.12 -0.84 15.18
C VAL A 156 -5.90 -2.22 15.77
N GLN A 157 -6.56 -3.21 15.18
CA GLN A 157 -6.32 -4.63 15.42
C GLN A 157 -5.88 -5.29 14.12
N LEU A 158 -4.77 -6.03 14.18
CA LEU A 158 -4.17 -6.75 13.07
C LEU A 158 -4.07 -8.23 13.41
N VAL A 159 -4.30 -9.10 12.44
CA VAL A 159 -4.17 -10.55 12.59
C VAL A 159 -3.22 -11.10 11.55
N TYR A 160 -2.19 -11.80 12.01
CA TYR A 160 -1.16 -12.40 11.17
C TYR A 160 -1.19 -13.93 11.26
N PRO A 161 -1.19 -14.64 10.12
CA PRO A 161 -0.98 -16.09 10.09
C PRO A 161 0.51 -16.37 9.90
N MET A 162 1.05 -17.33 10.63
CA MET A 162 2.42 -17.80 10.45
C MET A 162 2.42 -19.33 10.36
N SER A 163 2.92 -19.87 9.25
CA SER A 163 2.98 -21.32 9.00
C SER A 163 4.35 -21.92 9.30
N GLU A 164 5.40 -21.09 9.39
CA GLU A 164 6.78 -21.50 9.66
C GLU A 164 7.24 -20.82 10.95
N PHE A 165 7.30 -21.54 12.06
CA PHE A 165 7.75 -21.07 13.37
C PHE A 165 8.29 -22.26 14.16
N GLU A 166 9.35 -22.05 14.93
CA GLU A 166 9.93 -23.10 15.80
C GLU A 166 9.08 -23.29 17.06
N ASN A 167 8.68 -22.18 17.67
CA ASN A 167 7.78 -22.17 18.82
C ASN A 167 6.90 -20.91 18.78
N GLU A 168 5.84 -20.91 19.61
CA GLU A 168 4.84 -19.84 19.65
C GLU A 168 5.45 -18.48 20.03
N GLU A 169 6.33 -18.47 21.01
CA GLU A 169 6.97 -17.26 21.52
C GLU A 169 7.82 -16.57 20.45
N GLN A 170 8.63 -17.33 19.72
CA GLN A 170 9.44 -16.81 18.61
C GLN A 170 8.55 -16.21 17.51
N GLY A 171 7.46 -16.88 17.15
CA GLY A 171 6.52 -16.36 16.16
C GLY A 171 5.85 -15.06 16.60
N VAL A 172 5.43 -14.97 17.85
CA VAL A 172 4.85 -13.75 18.43
C VAL A 172 5.88 -12.61 18.44
N ASN A 173 7.10 -12.87 18.91
CA ASN A 173 8.17 -11.88 19.00
C ASN A 173 8.55 -11.33 17.62
N LEU A 174 8.53 -12.18 16.57
CA LEU A 174 8.77 -11.72 15.21
C LEU A 174 7.71 -10.72 14.75
N ILE A 175 6.44 -11.03 14.94
CA ILE A 175 5.35 -10.10 14.56
C ILE A 175 5.42 -8.81 15.39
N GLU A 176 5.70 -8.90 16.69
CA GLU A 176 5.90 -7.70 17.53
C GLU A 176 7.03 -6.81 17.00
N LYS A 177 8.16 -7.40 16.63
CA LYS A 177 9.29 -6.66 16.06
C LYS A 177 8.88 -5.93 14.77
N ILE A 178 8.17 -6.61 13.88
CA ILE A 178 7.69 -6.02 12.62
C ILE A 178 6.73 -4.85 12.87
N VAL A 179 5.72 -5.00 13.72
CA VAL A 179 4.73 -3.94 13.94
C VAL A 179 5.34 -2.73 14.67
N ARG A 180 6.28 -2.97 15.60
CA ARG A 180 7.01 -1.90 16.30
C ARG A 180 7.93 -1.13 15.37
N SER A 181 8.61 -1.79 14.43
CA SER A 181 9.49 -1.10 13.47
C SER A 181 8.74 -0.16 12.52
N HIS A 182 7.41 -0.30 12.40
CA HIS A 182 6.55 0.64 11.69
C HIS A 182 5.83 1.63 12.62
N GLY A 183 6.32 1.81 13.86
CA GLY A 183 5.79 2.82 14.79
C GLY A 183 4.53 2.41 15.55
N MET A 184 4.14 1.12 15.54
CA MET A 184 2.98 0.67 16.33
C MET A 184 3.32 0.52 17.81
N VAL A 185 2.61 1.23 18.69
CA VAL A 185 2.64 1.01 20.14
C VAL A 185 1.63 -0.08 20.49
N ILE A 186 2.14 -1.26 20.87
CA ILE A 186 1.29 -2.44 21.18
C ILE A 186 0.60 -2.24 22.52
N THR A 187 -0.75 -2.36 22.54
CA THR A 187 -1.56 -2.28 23.75
C THR A 187 -2.04 -3.65 24.22
N LYS A 188 -2.34 -4.57 23.28
CA LYS A 188 -2.76 -5.94 23.59
C LYS A 188 -2.23 -6.91 22.53
N LYS A 189 -1.97 -8.14 22.96
CA LYS A 189 -1.63 -9.25 22.06
C LYS A 189 -2.29 -10.55 22.51
N LYS A 190 -2.59 -11.40 21.54
CA LYS A 190 -3.11 -12.75 21.73
C LYS A 190 -2.61 -13.65 20.63
N SER A 191 -2.24 -14.86 20.97
CA SER A 191 -1.87 -15.88 20.00
C SER A 191 -2.69 -17.14 20.18
N SER A 192 -2.80 -17.93 19.11
CA SER A 192 -3.42 -19.26 19.12
C SER A 192 -2.87 -20.10 17.99
N ILE A 193 -2.69 -21.40 18.24
CA ILE A 193 -2.28 -22.36 17.22
C ILE A 193 -3.52 -23.08 16.69
N THR A 194 -3.70 -23.05 15.38
CA THR A 194 -4.76 -23.76 14.66
C THR A 194 -4.15 -24.77 13.67
N LYS A 195 -4.98 -25.59 13.04
CA LYS A 195 -4.58 -26.48 11.95
C LYS A 195 -5.30 -26.08 10.67
N GLU A 196 -4.54 -25.79 9.63
CA GLU A 196 -5.07 -25.55 8.30
C GLU A 196 -4.44 -26.55 7.31
N LYS A 197 -5.29 -27.32 6.62
CA LYS A 197 -4.85 -28.36 5.66
C LYS A 197 -3.81 -29.33 6.26
N GLY A 198 -3.96 -29.67 7.55
CA GLY A 198 -3.05 -30.56 8.28
C GLY A 198 -1.75 -29.94 8.80
N LYS A 199 -1.47 -28.69 8.47
CA LYS A 199 -0.30 -27.93 8.98
C LYS A 199 -0.68 -27.09 10.18
N LYS A 200 0.24 -26.93 11.13
CA LYS A 200 0.08 -25.98 12.24
C LYS A 200 0.25 -24.57 11.69
N VAL A 201 -0.67 -23.68 12.07
CA VAL A 201 -0.62 -22.24 11.77
C VAL A 201 -0.76 -21.50 13.09
N LEU A 202 0.21 -20.63 13.38
CA LEU A 202 0.13 -19.69 14.48
C LEU A 202 -0.64 -18.45 14.01
N LEU A 203 -1.70 -18.10 14.71
CA LEU A 203 -2.41 -16.84 14.53
C LEU A 203 -2.00 -15.87 15.63
N VAL A 204 -1.48 -14.71 15.26
CA VAL A 204 -1.09 -13.64 16.18
C VAL A 204 -2.01 -12.44 15.95
N ALA A 205 -2.80 -12.10 16.94
CA ALA A 205 -3.63 -10.91 16.96
C ALA A 205 -2.98 -9.83 17.83
N ILE A 206 -2.78 -8.64 17.26
CA ILE A 206 -2.18 -7.50 17.93
C ILE A 206 -3.13 -6.32 17.86
N GLU A 207 -3.35 -5.65 18.99
CA GLU A 207 -4.01 -4.35 19.07
C GLU A 207 -2.96 -3.32 19.47
N GLY A 208 -2.96 -2.17 18.82
CA GLY A 208 -2.04 -1.10 19.13
C GLY A 208 -2.47 0.23 18.52
N ILE A 209 -1.64 1.23 18.74
CA ILE A 209 -1.88 2.63 18.40
C ILE A 209 -0.82 3.08 17.42
N PHE A 210 -1.22 3.88 16.44
CA PHE A 210 -0.34 4.62 15.53
C PHE A 210 -0.54 6.12 15.77
N ASP A 211 0.54 6.86 15.68
CA ASP A 211 0.58 8.33 15.65
C ASP A 211 0.36 8.89 14.23
N ASP A 212 0.57 8.03 13.20
CA ASP A 212 0.55 8.39 11.78
C ASP A 212 -0.20 7.32 10.96
N PHE A 213 -1.16 7.78 10.16
CA PHE A 213 -1.92 6.89 9.29
C PHE A 213 -1.06 6.29 8.16
N SER A 214 -0.06 7.04 7.67
CA SER A 214 0.82 6.57 6.59
C SER A 214 1.65 5.38 7.05
N LYS A 215 2.17 5.40 8.29
CA LYS A 215 2.88 4.26 8.89
C LYS A 215 1.99 3.02 9.05
N PHE A 216 0.73 3.23 9.45
CA PHE A 216 -0.25 2.14 9.50
C PHE A 216 -0.51 1.55 8.11
N PHE A 217 -0.69 2.41 7.10
CA PHE A 217 -0.90 1.98 5.72
C PHE A 217 0.31 1.18 5.20
N GLU A 218 1.52 1.71 5.39
CA GLU A 218 2.78 1.05 5.04
C GLU A 218 2.88 -0.34 5.71
N LEU A 219 2.66 -0.43 7.02
CA LEU A 219 2.66 -1.71 7.72
C LEU A 219 1.71 -2.70 7.08
N VAL A 220 0.46 -2.30 6.79
CA VAL A 220 -0.54 -3.20 6.20
C VAL A 220 -0.12 -3.67 4.82
N MET A 221 0.43 -2.77 3.98
CA MET A 221 0.89 -3.09 2.63
C MET A 221 2.09 -4.05 2.63
N ARG A 222 3.03 -3.88 3.56
CA ARG A 222 4.27 -4.67 3.63
C ARG A 222 4.10 -5.99 4.39
N SER A 223 3.30 -6.01 5.46
CA SER A 223 3.14 -7.20 6.31
C SER A 223 1.95 -8.08 5.96
N LEU A 224 1.01 -7.59 5.15
CA LEU A 224 -0.15 -8.32 4.59
C LEU A 224 -0.97 -9.10 5.62
N PRO A 225 -1.45 -8.46 6.70
CA PRO A 225 -2.27 -9.13 7.71
C PRO A 225 -3.52 -9.74 7.07
N ILE A 226 -3.99 -10.88 7.60
CA ILE A 226 -5.24 -11.51 7.12
C ILE A 226 -6.49 -10.85 7.69
N GLY A 227 -6.35 -10.07 8.75
CA GLY A 227 -7.43 -9.29 9.35
C GLY A 227 -6.94 -7.91 9.74
N VAL A 228 -7.71 -6.89 9.36
CA VAL A 228 -7.47 -5.48 9.70
C VAL A 228 -8.76 -4.90 10.25
N ARG A 229 -8.70 -4.27 11.41
CA ARG A 229 -9.82 -3.55 12.01
C ARG A 229 -9.35 -2.23 12.58
N ILE A 230 -9.98 -1.13 12.19
CA ILE A 230 -9.82 0.16 12.85
C ILE A 230 -10.82 0.20 14.01
N VAL A 231 -10.30 0.25 15.24
CA VAL A 231 -11.11 0.32 16.46
C VAL A 231 -11.60 1.78 16.61
N ASN A 232 -10.66 2.70 16.52
CA ASN A 232 -10.85 4.15 16.68
C ASN A 232 -9.86 4.90 15.76
N PRO A 233 -10.19 6.09 15.27
CA PRO A 233 -11.48 6.78 15.31
C PRO A 233 -12.48 6.25 14.26
N SER A 234 -13.73 6.74 14.30
CA SER A 234 -14.75 6.42 13.28
C SER A 234 -14.48 7.10 11.96
N LYS A 235 -13.78 8.24 11.99
CA LYS A 235 -13.36 9.04 10.83
C LYS A 235 -11.91 9.45 10.99
N ILE A 236 -11.19 9.46 9.91
CA ILE A 236 -9.78 9.84 9.84
C ILE A 236 -9.67 11.03 8.89
N LYS A 237 -8.99 12.08 9.35
CA LYS A 237 -8.68 13.25 8.54
C LYS A 237 -7.25 13.10 8.03
N LEU A 238 -7.09 12.96 6.72
CA LEU A 238 -5.81 12.87 6.03
C LEU A 238 -5.47 14.21 5.41
N GLY A 239 -4.29 14.74 5.69
CA GLY A 239 -3.73 15.87 4.98
C GLY A 239 -3.23 15.47 3.58
N ILE A 240 -2.92 16.46 2.75
CA ILE A 240 -2.35 16.20 1.41
C ILE A 240 -1.03 15.42 1.50
N GLY A 241 -0.20 15.66 2.53
CA GLY A 241 1.02 14.92 2.79
C GLY A 241 0.77 13.44 3.10
N ASP A 242 -0.26 13.13 3.89
CA ASP A 242 -0.65 11.74 4.19
C ASP A 242 -1.14 11.03 2.93
N LEU A 243 -1.99 11.70 2.12
CA LEU A 243 -2.48 11.16 0.86
C LEU A 243 -1.31 10.88 -0.11
N GLN A 244 -0.36 11.81 -0.20
CA GLN A 244 0.84 11.66 -1.02
C GLN A 244 1.68 10.47 -0.56
N SER A 245 1.90 10.33 0.75
CA SER A 245 2.67 9.22 1.33
C SER A 245 2.02 7.87 1.07
N ILE A 246 0.69 7.76 1.25
CA ILE A 246 -0.09 6.56 0.97
C ILE A 246 0.05 6.13 -0.50
N ILE A 247 -0.09 7.08 -1.42
CA ILE A 247 -0.03 6.78 -2.85
C ILE A 247 1.40 6.43 -3.29
N ASN A 248 2.40 7.11 -2.76
CA ASN A 248 3.81 6.78 -3.03
C ASN A 248 4.15 5.36 -2.54
N GLU A 249 3.73 4.99 -1.33
CA GLU A 249 3.93 3.64 -0.81
C GLU A 249 3.23 2.58 -1.68
N LEU A 250 2.02 2.87 -2.15
CA LEU A 250 1.31 1.99 -3.06
C LEU A 250 2.07 1.80 -4.39
N CYS A 251 2.51 2.90 -5.02
CA CYS A 251 3.29 2.84 -6.27
C CYS A 251 4.60 2.08 -6.07
N ASN A 252 5.33 2.33 -4.98
CA ASN A 252 6.57 1.64 -4.64
C ASN A 252 6.32 0.13 -4.47
N THR A 253 5.28 -0.26 -3.73
CA THR A 253 4.90 -1.66 -3.54
C THR A 253 4.57 -2.35 -4.87
N ILE A 254 3.85 -1.66 -5.77
CA ILE A 254 3.55 -2.19 -7.11
C ILE A 254 4.85 -2.43 -7.88
N HIS A 255 5.76 -1.46 -7.92
CA HIS A 255 7.03 -1.58 -8.63
C HIS A 255 7.91 -2.68 -8.04
N GLU A 256 8.04 -2.78 -6.71
CA GLU A 256 8.81 -3.84 -6.07
C GLU A 256 8.29 -5.25 -6.44
N ILE A 257 6.95 -5.42 -6.54
CA ILE A 257 6.36 -6.70 -6.94
C ILE A 257 6.71 -7.06 -8.39
N PHE A 258 6.82 -6.08 -9.30
CA PHE A 258 7.12 -6.32 -10.70
C PHE A 258 8.62 -6.34 -11.02
N SER A 259 9.46 -5.64 -10.25
CA SER A 259 10.92 -5.53 -10.49
C SER A 259 11.74 -6.73 -9.96
N THR A 260 11.16 -7.63 -9.16
CA THR A 260 11.85 -8.78 -8.55
C THR A 260 11.82 -10.05 -9.41
N ASP A 261 11.93 -9.93 -10.71
CA ASP A 261 12.10 -11.09 -11.63
C ASP A 261 13.58 -11.39 -11.88
#